data_ce722622bbb4f1ddb87b80ac55921cc6
#
_entry.id   ce722622bbb4f1ddb87b80ac55921cc6
#
_cell.length_a   1.000
_cell.length_b   1.000
_cell.length_c   1.000
_cell.angle_alpha   90.00
_cell.angle_beta   90.00
_cell.angle_gamma   90.00
#
_symmetry.space_group_name_H-M   'P 1'
#
loop_
_entity.id
_entity.type
_entity.pdbx_description
1 polymer ?
#
loop_
_entity_poly.entity_id
_entity_poly.type
_entity_poly.pdbx_seq_one_letter_code
_entity_poly.pdbx_strand_id
1 'polypeptide(L)'
;QNGFSQDDLEVLAGITGQAGKAVEQATAHDEKVAQEQFKRDLELANRVQQGLLPSVPPEIKGFEVFDFYEAAHQIGGDYFSYIPLGENRLAVVLADVSGKGVSAALVMAALSADVRYTLAIEADVAKAVTLLNSSFMRSGWDDRFATFVVVVLDSTSDVVKVVSAGHLPTYLRKADGSVETVGLEEAGLPLGVDPTFVYEAAEVNMIAGSTIVLYTDGISEAMNHKNETYGLTRLQEVLSEPADSPAAVGRRVLVDVERHAAGQVRSDDMCLVCVGRPAST
;
A
#
# COMPACT_ATOMS: atom_id res chain seq x y z
N GLN A 1 46.59 44.55 41.13
CA GLN A 1 45.99 43.62 40.18
C GLN A 1 45.48 42.43 40.95
N ASN A 2 44.18 42.39 41.23
CA ASN A 2 43.56 41.22 41.85
C ASN A 2 43.29 40.20 40.70
N GLY A 3 44.21 39.25 40.55
CA GLY A 3 44.00 38.08 39.73
C GLY A 3 43.13 37.07 40.47
N PHE A 4 42.38 36.22 39.77
CA PHE A 4 41.66 35.11 40.38
C PHE A 4 42.63 34.13 41.05
N SER A 5 42.25 33.66 42.20
CA SER A 5 43.01 32.61 42.91
C SER A 5 42.75 31.22 42.29
N GLN A 6 43.58 30.22 42.63
CA GLN A 6 43.40 28.85 42.23
C GLN A 6 42.02 28.28 42.68
N ASP A 7 41.62 28.65 43.90
CA ASP A 7 40.33 28.27 44.49
C ASP A 7 39.14 28.88 43.73
N ASP A 8 39.26 30.14 43.24
CA ASP A 8 38.23 30.79 42.42
C ASP A 8 38.06 30.05 41.08
N LEU A 9 39.18 29.58 40.49
CA LEU A 9 39.13 28.80 39.23
C LEU A 9 38.49 27.44 39.42
N GLU A 10 38.74 26.73 40.54
CA GLU A 10 38.12 25.47 40.86
C GLU A 10 36.61 25.60 41.13
N VAL A 11 36.19 26.64 41.85
CA VAL A 11 34.78 26.97 42.06
C VAL A 11 34.09 27.27 40.75
N LEU A 12 34.73 28.07 39.89
CA LEU A 12 34.19 28.41 38.56
C LEU A 12 34.06 27.18 37.67
N ALA A 13 35.07 26.31 37.66
CA ALA A 13 35.02 25.03 36.93
C ALA A 13 33.89 24.11 37.42
N GLY A 14 33.67 24.08 38.74
CA GLY A 14 32.56 23.33 39.34
C GLY A 14 31.18 23.89 38.92
N ILE A 15 31.00 25.20 38.96
CA ILE A 15 29.75 25.85 38.58
C ILE A 15 29.49 25.65 37.07
N THR A 16 30.50 25.86 36.22
CA THR A 16 30.36 25.67 34.78
C THR A 16 30.06 24.23 34.39
N GLY A 17 30.67 23.27 35.08
CA GLY A 17 30.38 21.86 34.91
C GLY A 17 28.96 21.48 35.32
N GLN A 18 28.44 22.03 36.43
CA GLN A 18 27.04 21.82 36.84
C GLN A 18 26.06 22.51 35.88
N ALA A 19 26.34 23.74 35.45
CA ALA A 19 25.52 24.46 34.47
C ALA A 19 25.47 23.73 33.12
N GLY A 20 26.62 23.21 32.65
CA GLY A 20 26.67 22.39 31.42
C GLY A 20 25.77 21.16 31.51
N LYS A 21 25.85 20.38 32.60
CA LYS A 21 24.98 19.23 32.83
C LYS A 21 23.49 19.59 32.90
N ALA A 22 23.16 20.70 33.54
CA ALA A 22 21.79 21.18 33.64
C ALA A 22 21.21 21.54 32.26
N VAL A 23 22.02 22.21 31.41
CA VAL A 23 21.63 22.54 30.03
C VAL A 23 21.45 21.24 29.20
N GLU A 24 22.40 20.31 29.24
CA GLU A 24 22.28 19.03 28.54
C GLU A 24 21.02 18.25 28.97
N GLN A 25 20.73 18.20 30.26
CA GLN A 25 19.52 17.54 30.77
C GLN A 25 18.23 18.23 30.31
N ALA A 26 18.21 19.56 30.30
CA ALA A 26 17.06 20.32 29.81
C ALA A 26 16.85 20.08 28.32
N THR A 27 17.89 20.14 27.49
CA THR A 27 17.82 19.87 26.05
C THR A 27 17.34 18.46 25.78
N ALA A 28 17.91 17.46 26.45
CA ALA A 28 17.48 16.06 26.29
C ALA A 28 16.02 15.84 26.73
N HIS A 29 15.56 16.57 27.76
CA HIS A 29 14.18 16.53 28.20
C HIS A 29 13.23 17.09 27.13
N ASP A 30 13.56 18.29 26.59
CA ASP A 30 12.76 18.95 25.56
C ASP A 30 12.69 18.11 24.27
N GLU A 31 13.81 17.52 23.86
CA GLU A 31 13.85 16.59 22.71
C GLU A 31 12.94 15.37 22.94
N LYS A 32 12.98 14.78 24.15
CA LYS A 32 12.13 13.65 24.48
C LYS A 32 10.65 14.02 24.46
N VAL A 33 10.29 15.18 25.01
CA VAL A 33 8.89 15.67 24.98
C VAL A 33 8.43 15.87 23.55
N ALA A 34 9.27 16.51 22.70
CA ALA A 34 8.96 16.69 21.29
C ALA A 34 8.77 15.38 20.53
N GLN A 35 9.63 14.39 20.80
CA GLN A 35 9.51 13.05 20.22
C GLN A 35 8.21 12.35 20.64
N GLU A 36 7.84 12.44 21.93
CA GLU A 36 6.60 11.85 22.43
C GLU A 36 5.35 12.51 21.83
N GLN A 37 5.39 13.84 21.64
CA GLN A 37 4.32 14.57 20.96
C GLN A 37 4.20 14.14 19.50
N PHE A 38 5.30 14.14 18.77
CA PHE A 38 5.34 13.69 17.37
C PHE A 38 4.82 12.26 17.19
N LYS A 39 5.20 11.36 18.10
CA LYS A 39 4.68 9.98 18.09
C LYS A 39 3.16 9.93 18.26
N ARG A 40 2.60 10.73 19.17
CA ARG A 40 1.13 10.81 19.36
C ARG A 40 0.43 11.36 18.13
N ASP A 41 1.00 12.38 17.48
CA ASP A 41 0.43 12.94 16.26
C ASP A 41 0.43 11.91 15.11
N LEU A 42 1.49 11.11 14.99
CA LEU A 42 1.52 10.00 14.04
C LEU A 42 0.52 8.90 14.36
N GLU A 43 0.28 8.56 15.63
CA GLU A 43 -0.75 7.60 16.05
C GLU A 43 -2.16 8.10 15.73
N LEU A 44 -2.40 9.42 15.81
CA LEU A 44 -3.65 10.04 15.37
C LEU A 44 -3.81 9.97 13.86
N ALA A 45 -2.76 10.32 13.10
CA ALA A 45 -2.75 10.23 11.64
C ALA A 45 -3.01 8.80 11.15
N ASN A 46 -2.41 7.79 11.80
CA ASN A 46 -2.65 6.37 11.50
C ASN A 46 -4.14 6.01 11.66
N ARG A 47 -4.78 6.43 12.77
CA ARG A 47 -6.21 6.15 12.97
C ARG A 47 -7.09 6.78 11.90
N VAL A 48 -6.76 7.98 11.46
CA VAL A 48 -7.48 8.64 10.35
C VAL A 48 -7.28 7.85 9.06
N GLN A 49 -6.04 7.45 8.77
CA GLN A 49 -5.69 6.68 7.58
C GLN A 49 -6.40 5.32 7.55
N GLN A 50 -6.41 4.59 8.67
CA GLN A 50 -7.13 3.32 8.77
C GLN A 50 -8.64 3.48 8.52
N GLY A 51 -9.20 4.65 8.83
CA GLY A 51 -10.60 4.97 8.50
C GLY A 51 -10.87 5.16 6.99
N LEU A 52 -9.83 5.32 6.17
CA LEU A 52 -9.94 5.39 4.70
C LEU A 52 -9.90 4.01 4.04
N LEU A 53 -9.32 3.03 4.73
CA LEU A 53 -9.24 1.65 4.27
C LEU A 53 -10.53 0.87 4.63
N PRO A 54 -10.94 -0.10 3.82
CA PRO A 54 -12.10 -0.92 4.14
C PRO A 54 -11.83 -1.81 5.37
N SER A 55 -12.78 -1.89 6.26
CA SER A 55 -12.71 -2.75 7.45
C SER A 55 -13.25 -4.16 7.19
N VAL A 56 -14.09 -4.32 6.20
CA VAL A 56 -14.69 -5.59 5.79
C VAL A 56 -14.89 -5.56 4.27
N PRO A 57 -14.52 -6.64 3.54
CA PRO A 57 -14.84 -6.75 2.12
C PRO A 57 -16.36 -6.71 1.90
N PRO A 58 -16.86 -6.01 0.88
CA PRO A 58 -18.27 -6.02 0.54
C PRO A 58 -18.69 -7.38 -0.04
N GLU A 59 -19.92 -7.76 0.17
CA GLU A 59 -20.50 -8.92 -0.49
C GLU A 59 -20.83 -8.58 -1.95
N ILE A 60 -20.34 -9.40 -2.87
CA ILE A 60 -20.70 -9.37 -4.28
C ILE A 60 -21.04 -10.79 -4.74
N LYS A 61 -22.22 -10.96 -5.33
CA LYS A 61 -22.70 -12.27 -5.74
C LYS A 61 -21.74 -12.95 -6.72
N GLY A 62 -21.34 -14.20 -6.41
CA GLY A 62 -20.47 -15.01 -7.25
C GLY A 62 -18.97 -14.71 -7.13
N PHE A 63 -18.59 -13.86 -6.19
CA PHE A 63 -17.19 -13.58 -5.87
C PHE A 63 -16.92 -13.68 -4.38
N GLU A 64 -15.72 -14.10 -4.05
CA GLU A 64 -15.16 -14.07 -2.72
C GLU A 64 -13.93 -13.14 -2.72
N VAL A 65 -13.74 -12.42 -1.62
CA VAL A 65 -12.64 -11.46 -1.48
C VAL A 65 -11.88 -11.78 -0.20
N PHE A 66 -10.56 -11.70 -0.30
CA PHE A 66 -9.64 -11.73 0.84
C PHE A 66 -8.71 -10.54 0.71
N ASP A 67 -8.50 -9.83 1.79
CA ASP A 67 -7.52 -8.76 1.87
C ASP A 67 -6.62 -8.88 3.09
N PHE A 68 -5.46 -8.25 2.97
CA PHE A 68 -4.51 -8.07 4.06
C PHE A 68 -3.79 -6.74 3.86
N TYR A 69 -3.66 -5.97 4.92
CA TYR A 69 -2.89 -4.74 4.95
C TYR A 69 -2.11 -4.63 6.27
N GLU A 70 -0.85 -4.32 6.17
CA GLU A 70 0.00 -4.01 7.31
C GLU A 70 1.05 -2.97 6.93
N ALA A 71 0.99 -1.80 7.55
CA ALA A 71 1.98 -0.75 7.33
C ALA A 71 3.32 -1.12 7.97
N ALA A 72 4.44 -0.84 7.26
CA ALA A 72 5.79 -1.01 7.78
C ALA A 72 6.13 0.00 8.87
N HIS A 73 5.55 1.18 8.76
CA HIS A 73 5.71 2.29 9.70
C HIS A 73 4.37 2.63 10.37
N GLN A 74 4.37 3.72 11.14
CA GLN A 74 3.13 4.17 11.79
C GLN A 74 2.04 4.57 10.79
N ILE A 75 2.41 5.05 9.60
CA ILE A 75 1.52 5.42 8.51
C ILE A 75 2.16 4.98 7.18
N GLY A 76 1.33 4.50 6.23
CA GLY A 76 1.76 3.93 4.97
C GLY A 76 1.40 4.77 3.74
N GLY A 77 2.00 4.41 2.60
CA GLY A 77 1.68 4.93 1.27
C GLY A 77 0.64 4.09 0.53
N ASP A 78 0.49 2.83 0.91
CA ASP A 78 -0.41 1.88 0.28
C ASP A 78 -1.88 2.20 0.53
N TYR A 79 -2.70 1.99 -0.48
CA TYR A 79 -4.14 2.18 -0.46
C TYR A 79 -4.85 1.02 -1.16
N PHE A 80 -5.86 0.46 -0.53
CA PHE A 80 -6.80 -0.42 -1.21
C PHE A 80 -8.24 -0.03 -0.86
N SER A 81 -9.17 -0.33 -1.75
CA SER A 81 -10.58 -0.03 -1.50
C SER A 81 -11.51 -0.88 -2.35
N TYR A 82 -12.76 -0.94 -1.92
CA TYR A 82 -13.88 -1.54 -2.61
C TYR A 82 -14.91 -0.46 -2.90
N ILE A 83 -15.19 -0.23 -4.18
CA ILE A 83 -16.09 0.86 -4.59
C ILE A 83 -17.25 0.25 -5.36
N PRO A 84 -18.47 0.26 -4.79
CA PRO A 84 -19.66 -0.19 -5.49
C PRO A 84 -19.94 0.70 -6.72
N LEU A 85 -20.13 0.05 -7.88
CA LEU A 85 -20.44 0.70 -9.14
C LEU A 85 -21.89 0.37 -9.59
N GLY A 86 -22.82 0.47 -8.66
CA GLY A 86 -24.21 0.05 -8.81
C GLY A 86 -24.47 -1.32 -8.14
N GLU A 87 -25.60 -1.96 -8.51
CA GLU A 87 -26.07 -3.17 -7.81
C GLU A 87 -25.23 -4.43 -8.07
N ASN A 88 -24.64 -4.54 -9.28
CA ASN A 88 -23.97 -5.76 -9.73
C ASN A 88 -22.48 -5.62 -9.96
N ARG A 89 -21.93 -4.41 -9.81
CA ARG A 89 -20.54 -4.11 -10.12
C ARG A 89 -19.78 -3.60 -8.93
N LEU A 90 -18.54 -4.04 -8.79
CA LEU A 90 -17.62 -3.63 -7.75
C LEU A 90 -16.25 -3.34 -8.35
N ALA A 91 -15.69 -2.17 -8.07
CA ALA A 91 -14.29 -1.91 -8.32
C ALA A 91 -13.45 -2.30 -7.09
N VAL A 92 -12.43 -3.09 -7.31
CA VAL A 92 -11.38 -3.44 -6.34
C VAL A 92 -10.13 -2.68 -6.74
N VAL A 93 -9.63 -1.85 -5.86
CA VAL A 93 -8.53 -0.91 -6.13
C VAL A 93 -7.35 -1.23 -5.23
N LEU A 94 -6.15 -1.15 -5.79
CA LEU A 94 -4.89 -1.15 -5.06
C LEU A 94 -3.99 -0.05 -5.63
N ALA A 95 -3.30 0.66 -4.75
CA ALA A 95 -2.35 1.70 -5.13
C ALA A 95 -1.20 1.77 -4.12
N ASP A 96 -0.05 2.22 -4.60
CA ASP A 96 1.11 2.53 -3.78
C ASP A 96 1.67 3.89 -4.20
N VAL A 97 1.77 4.79 -3.22
CA VAL A 97 2.25 6.17 -3.42
C VAL A 97 3.75 6.23 -3.17
N SER A 98 4.48 6.76 -4.14
CA SER A 98 5.93 6.91 -4.06
C SER A 98 6.39 7.67 -2.81
N GLY A 99 7.40 7.10 -2.12
CA GLY A 99 7.96 7.65 -0.89
C GLY A 99 7.32 7.10 0.37
N LYS A 100 7.73 7.60 1.54
CA LYS A 100 7.35 7.02 2.84
C LYS A 100 6.93 8.09 3.84
N GLY A 101 6.23 7.67 4.87
CA GLY A 101 5.84 8.51 6.01
C GLY A 101 4.69 9.47 5.71
N VAL A 102 4.65 10.59 6.44
CA VAL A 102 3.50 11.51 6.45
C VAL A 102 3.14 12.04 5.06
N SER A 103 4.13 12.36 4.24
CA SER A 103 3.88 12.93 2.91
C SER A 103 3.20 11.93 1.98
N ALA A 104 3.64 10.67 1.95
CA ALA A 104 3.00 9.60 1.17
C ALA A 104 1.58 9.33 1.67
N ALA A 105 1.38 9.28 3.00
CA ALA A 105 0.07 9.08 3.60
C ALA A 105 -0.94 10.19 3.27
N LEU A 106 -0.50 11.46 3.19
CA LEU A 106 -1.37 12.58 2.78
C LEU A 106 -1.76 12.50 1.31
N VAL A 107 -0.82 12.14 0.43
CA VAL A 107 -1.10 11.92 -1.00
C VAL A 107 -2.07 10.73 -1.16
N MET A 108 -1.85 9.64 -0.43
CA MET A 108 -2.75 8.49 -0.40
C MET A 108 -4.17 8.88 0.03
N ALA A 109 -4.30 9.70 1.07
CA ALA A 109 -5.61 10.17 1.55
C ALA A 109 -6.34 11.00 0.48
N ALA A 110 -5.64 11.89 -0.22
CA ALA A 110 -6.19 12.66 -1.32
C ALA A 110 -6.58 11.75 -2.50
N LEU A 111 -5.67 10.83 -2.89
CA LEU A 111 -5.92 9.85 -3.94
C LEU A 111 -7.17 9.00 -3.63
N SER A 112 -7.36 8.58 -2.38
CA SER A 112 -8.52 7.78 -1.97
C SER A 112 -9.85 8.48 -2.22
N ALA A 113 -9.91 9.79 -2.02
CA ALA A 113 -11.10 10.59 -2.28
C ALA A 113 -11.36 10.74 -3.80
N ASP A 114 -10.31 11.05 -4.56
CA ASP A 114 -10.38 11.20 -6.02
C ASP A 114 -10.78 9.88 -6.70
N VAL A 115 -10.24 8.75 -6.27
CA VAL A 115 -10.60 7.42 -6.78
C VAL A 115 -12.08 7.13 -6.58
N ARG A 116 -12.60 7.33 -5.36
CA ARG A 116 -14.02 7.11 -5.05
C ARG A 116 -14.92 8.00 -5.89
N TYR A 117 -14.58 9.28 -6.00
CA TYR A 117 -15.35 10.23 -6.80
C TYR A 117 -15.34 9.87 -8.29
N THR A 118 -14.16 9.65 -8.87
CA THR A 118 -14.00 9.43 -10.30
C THR A 118 -14.65 8.13 -10.76
N LEU A 119 -14.48 7.03 -10.02
CA LEU A 119 -15.12 5.76 -10.33
C LEU A 119 -16.64 5.77 -10.12
N ALA A 120 -17.15 6.68 -9.28
CA ALA A 120 -18.61 6.83 -9.10
C ALA A 120 -19.30 7.59 -10.26
N ILE A 121 -18.57 8.49 -10.94
CA ILE A 121 -19.15 9.34 -11.97
C ILE A 121 -18.85 8.86 -13.41
N GLU A 122 -17.73 8.16 -13.63
CA GLU A 122 -17.35 7.64 -14.95
C GLU A 122 -17.55 6.12 -15.02
N ALA A 123 -18.43 5.69 -15.90
CA ALA A 123 -18.79 4.28 -16.06
C ALA A 123 -17.71 3.44 -16.78
N ASP A 124 -16.91 4.09 -17.64
CA ASP A 124 -15.77 3.47 -18.33
C ASP A 124 -14.53 3.54 -17.42
N VAL A 125 -14.09 2.39 -16.96
CA VAL A 125 -12.98 2.32 -15.98
C VAL A 125 -11.66 2.86 -16.54
N ALA A 126 -11.37 2.69 -17.81
CA ALA A 126 -10.14 3.20 -18.44
C ALA A 126 -10.15 4.74 -18.50
N LYS A 127 -11.31 5.32 -18.87
CA LYS A 127 -11.51 6.77 -18.81
C LYS A 127 -11.46 7.29 -17.39
N ALA A 128 -12.04 6.57 -16.42
CA ALA A 128 -11.97 6.93 -15.00
C ALA A 128 -10.51 7.04 -14.54
N VAL A 129 -9.64 6.06 -14.87
CA VAL A 129 -8.21 6.12 -14.53
C VAL A 129 -7.49 7.26 -15.24
N THR A 130 -7.85 7.55 -16.50
CA THR A 130 -7.32 8.70 -17.25
C THR A 130 -7.69 10.04 -16.59
N LEU A 131 -8.93 10.18 -16.12
CA LEU A 131 -9.39 11.35 -15.38
C LEU A 131 -8.70 11.46 -14.01
N LEU A 132 -8.52 10.31 -13.33
CA LEU A 132 -7.81 10.24 -12.07
C LEU A 132 -6.36 10.71 -12.21
N ASN A 133 -5.64 10.27 -13.24
CA ASN A 133 -4.28 10.74 -13.54
C ASN A 133 -4.25 12.27 -13.75
N SER A 134 -5.20 12.79 -14.52
CA SER A 134 -5.31 14.24 -14.75
C SER A 134 -5.62 15.01 -13.44
N SER A 135 -6.41 14.45 -12.53
CA SER A 135 -6.69 15.04 -11.21
C SER A 135 -5.44 15.02 -10.33
N PHE A 136 -4.75 13.87 -10.27
CA PHE A 136 -3.52 13.69 -9.50
C PHE A 136 -2.45 14.70 -9.90
N MET A 137 -2.23 14.90 -11.19
CA MET A 137 -1.28 15.89 -11.73
C MET A 137 -1.65 17.35 -11.34
N ARG A 138 -2.95 17.70 -11.32
CA ARG A 138 -3.39 19.05 -10.93
C ARG A 138 -3.26 19.33 -9.44
N SER A 139 -3.13 18.30 -8.61
CA SER A 139 -3.06 18.45 -7.15
C SER A 139 -1.70 18.99 -6.65
N GLY A 140 -0.72 19.19 -7.53
CA GLY A 140 0.58 19.82 -7.19
C GLY A 140 1.52 18.92 -6.39
N TRP A 141 1.42 17.60 -6.59
CA TRP A 141 2.34 16.61 -6.01
C TRP A 141 3.60 16.46 -6.88
N ASP A 142 4.29 17.57 -7.19
CA ASP A 142 5.29 17.70 -8.27
C ASP A 142 6.39 16.63 -8.30
N ASP A 143 6.72 16.03 -7.17
CA ASP A 143 7.75 14.98 -7.05
C ASP A 143 7.16 13.60 -6.70
N ARG A 144 5.84 13.42 -6.84
CA ARG A 144 5.16 12.19 -6.45
C ARG A 144 4.44 11.54 -7.62
N PHE A 145 4.50 10.24 -7.63
CA PHE A 145 3.67 9.39 -8.49
C PHE A 145 3.01 8.31 -7.64
N ALA A 146 2.01 7.65 -8.18
CA ALA A 146 1.41 6.50 -7.55
C ALA A 146 1.25 5.37 -8.57
N THR A 147 1.64 4.17 -8.19
CA THR A 147 1.21 2.99 -8.93
C THR A 147 -0.24 2.69 -8.57
N PHE A 148 -1.03 2.25 -9.54
CA PHE A 148 -2.46 2.05 -9.34
C PHE A 148 -2.97 0.92 -10.21
N VAL A 149 -3.81 0.08 -9.64
CA VAL A 149 -4.54 -0.96 -10.37
C VAL A 149 -5.99 -1.00 -9.90
N VAL A 150 -6.90 -1.18 -10.84
CA VAL A 150 -8.31 -1.41 -10.57
C VAL A 150 -8.83 -2.62 -11.32
N VAL A 151 -9.55 -3.48 -10.60
CA VAL A 151 -10.29 -4.62 -11.15
C VAL A 151 -11.77 -4.36 -10.98
N VAL A 152 -12.51 -4.33 -12.08
CA VAL A 152 -13.97 -4.18 -12.06
C VAL A 152 -14.62 -5.54 -12.23
N LEU A 153 -15.27 -5.98 -11.18
CA LEU A 153 -16.09 -7.18 -11.12
C LEU A 153 -17.50 -6.88 -11.57
N ASP A 154 -18.13 -7.83 -12.26
CA ASP A 154 -19.55 -7.79 -12.60
C ASP A 154 -20.17 -9.16 -12.28
N SER A 155 -21.17 -9.17 -11.39
CA SER A 155 -21.85 -10.42 -10.97
C SER A 155 -22.70 -11.04 -12.07
N THR A 156 -22.92 -10.34 -13.17
CA THR A 156 -23.70 -10.78 -14.32
C THR A 156 -22.84 -11.24 -15.50
N SER A 157 -21.50 -11.13 -15.37
CA SER A 157 -20.53 -11.44 -16.44
C SER A 157 -19.38 -12.29 -15.89
N ASP A 158 -18.83 -13.16 -16.72
CA ASP A 158 -17.57 -13.86 -16.42
C ASP A 158 -16.34 -13.02 -16.81
N VAL A 159 -16.54 -11.90 -17.48
CA VAL A 159 -15.46 -10.98 -17.87
C VAL A 159 -15.30 -9.91 -16.80
N VAL A 160 -14.09 -9.75 -16.30
CA VAL A 160 -13.67 -8.65 -15.44
C VAL A 160 -12.77 -7.72 -16.24
N LYS A 161 -12.77 -6.43 -15.89
CA LYS A 161 -11.91 -5.44 -16.51
C LYS A 161 -10.78 -5.07 -15.55
N VAL A 162 -9.55 -5.00 -16.09
CA VAL A 162 -8.35 -4.62 -15.32
C VAL A 162 -7.73 -3.41 -16.00
N VAL A 163 -7.45 -2.35 -15.23
CA VAL A 163 -6.65 -1.21 -15.68
C VAL A 163 -5.48 -1.04 -14.74
N SER A 164 -4.26 -1.05 -15.29
CA SER A 164 -3.02 -0.86 -14.53
C SER A 164 -2.35 0.45 -14.92
N ALA A 165 -2.04 1.27 -13.93
CA ALA A 165 -1.26 2.49 -14.06
C ALA A 165 0.10 2.28 -13.37
N GLY A 166 1.02 1.59 -14.05
CA GLY A 166 2.37 1.33 -13.59
C GLY A 166 2.47 0.44 -12.34
N HIS A 167 1.39 -0.28 -12.02
CA HIS A 167 1.38 -1.18 -10.86
C HIS A 167 2.09 -2.50 -11.17
N LEU A 168 2.47 -3.22 -10.12
CA LEU A 168 3.06 -4.56 -10.21
C LEU A 168 2.16 -5.53 -11.00
N PRO A 169 2.73 -6.61 -11.57
CA PRO A 169 1.97 -7.56 -12.37
C PRO A 169 0.76 -8.11 -11.62
N THR A 170 -0.43 -7.96 -12.19
CA THR A 170 -1.64 -8.62 -11.70
C THR A 170 -1.62 -10.07 -12.11
N TYR A 171 -1.80 -11.01 -11.17
CA TYR A 171 -1.83 -12.42 -11.46
C TYR A 171 -3.25 -12.97 -11.49
N LEU A 172 -3.54 -13.81 -12.48
CA LEU A 172 -4.70 -14.68 -12.52
C LEU A 172 -4.26 -16.11 -12.27
N ARG A 173 -4.62 -16.65 -11.12
CA ARG A 173 -4.55 -18.08 -10.84
C ARG A 173 -5.82 -18.75 -11.35
N LYS A 174 -5.68 -19.70 -12.26
CA LYS A 174 -6.79 -20.47 -12.81
C LYS A 174 -7.15 -21.68 -11.92
N ALA A 175 -8.31 -22.28 -12.20
CA ALA A 175 -8.79 -23.43 -11.46
C ALA A 175 -7.84 -24.64 -11.52
N ASP A 176 -7.09 -24.80 -12.60
CA ASP A 176 -6.09 -25.86 -12.78
C ASP A 176 -4.75 -25.59 -12.05
N GLY A 177 -4.63 -24.45 -11.38
CA GLY A 177 -3.42 -24.00 -10.69
C GLY A 177 -2.43 -23.25 -11.57
N SER A 178 -2.68 -23.12 -12.87
CA SER A 178 -1.83 -22.29 -13.73
C SER A 178 -1.95 -20.81 -13.33
N VAL A 179 -0.84 -20.08 -13.41
CA VAL A 179 -0.74 -18.66 -13.08
C VAL A 179 -0.30 -17.89 -14.29
N GLU A 180 -1.05 -16.88 -14.67
CA GLU A 180 -0.72 -15.98 -15.78
C GLU A 180 -0.77 -14.52 -15.31
N THR A 181 0.00 -13.68 -15.98
CA THR A 181 -0.08 -12.23 -15.80
C THR A 181 -1.17 -11.67 -16.69
N VAL A 182 -2.01 -10.79 -16.16
CA VAL A 182 -3.12 -10.17 -16.91
C VAL A 182 -2.96 -8.66 -16.95
N GLY A 183 -3.40 -8.04 -18.07
CA GLY A 183 -3.33 -6.60 -18.28
C GLY A 183 -1.92 -6.05 -18.41
N LEU A 184 -0.94 -6.86 -18.82
CA LEU A 184 0.45 -6.41 -18.93
C LEU A 184 0.67 -5.60 -20.23
N GLU A 185 0.00 -5.97 -21.32
CA GLU A 185 0.10 -5.27 -22.62
C GLU A 185 -0.59 -3.90 -22.57
N GLU A 186 -1.66 -3.78 -21.79
CA GLU A 186 -2.43 -2.56 -21.56
C GLU A 186 -1.90 -1.72 -20.38
N ALA A 187 -0.86 -2.20 -19.70
CA ALA A 187 -0.30 -1.51 -18.55
C ALA A 187 0.26 -0.13 -18.93
N GLY A 188 -0.21 0.90 -18.23
CA GLY A 188 0.20 2.28 -18.45
C GLY A 188 1.28 2.77 -17.51
N LEU A 189 1.64 4.05 -17.64
CA LEU A 189 2.54 4.74 -16.72
C LEU A 189 1.88 4.92 -15.35
N PRO A 190 2.66 5.03 -14.26
CA PRO A 190 2.11 5.43 -12.96
C PRO A 190 1.36 6.75 -13.03
N LEU A 191 0.36 6.92 -12.17
CA LEU A 191 -0.34 8.20 -12.01
C LEU A 191 0.65 9.29 -11.61
N GLY A 192 0.56 10.45 -12.24
CA GLY A 192 1.44 11.58 -11.93
C GLY A 192 2.71 11.66 -12.78
N VAL A 193 2.90 10.77 -13.77
CA VAL A 193 4.10 10.79 -14.64
C VAL A 193 3.87 11.59 -15.92
N ASP A 194 2.76 11.34 -16.63
CA ASP A 194 2.41 12.04 -17.86
C ASP A 194 0.92 12.43 -17.84
N PRO A 195 0.57 13.74 -17.86
CA PRO A 195 -0.80 14.20 -17.81
C PRO A 195 -1.62 13.85 -19.06
N THR A 196 -0.96 13.50 -20.16
CA THR A 196 -1.60 13.20 -21.45
C THR A 196 -1.81 11.71 -21.68
N PHE A 197 -1.28 10.86 -20.79
CA PHE A 197 -1.38 9.41 -20.93
C PHE A 197 -2.84 8.94 -20.83
N VAL A 198 -3.24 8.11 -21.79
CA VAL A 198 -4.58 7.50 -21.86
C VAL A 198 -4.45 6.03 -21.49
N TYR A 199 -5.20 5.61 -20.49
CA TYR A 199 -5.18 4.22 -20.03
C TYR A 199 -6.16 3.35 -20.82
N GLU A 200 -5.84 2.07 -20.91
CA GLU A 200 -6.64 1.03 -21.55
C GLU A 200 -7.04 -0.04 -20.53
N ALA A 201 -8.13 -0.74 -20.82
CA ALA A 201 -8.62 -1.82 -19.99
C ALA A 201 -8.39 -3.17 -20.65
N ALA A 202 -7.71 -4.08 -19.95
CA ALA A 202 -7.69 -5.48 -20.31
C ALA A 202 -9.01 -6.16 -19.90
N GLU A 203 -9.50 -7.06 -20.75
CA GLU A 203 -10.64 -7.92 -20.44
C GLU A 203 -10.16 -9.33 -20.09
N VAL A 204 -10.51 -9.81 -18.92
CA VAL A 204 -10.05 -11.08 -18.36
C VAL A 204 -11.23 -11.99 -18.10
N ASN A 205 -11.20 -13.21 -18.66
CA ASN A 205 -12.24 -14.20 -18.42
C ASN A 205 -11.95 -14.90 -17.07
N MET A 206 -12.83 -14.69 -16.12
CA MET A 206 -12.69 -15.18 -14.73
C MET A 206 -13.72 -16.26 -14.43
N ILE A 207 -13.38 -17.50 -14.77
CA ILE A 207 -14.24 -18.68 -14.55
C ILE A 207 -14.22 -19.15 -13.10
N ALA A 208 -15.14 -20.04 -12.74
CA ALA A 208 -15.20 -20.65 -11.40
C ALA A 208 -13.86 -21.31 -11.02
N GLY A 209 -13.43 -21.13 -9.79
CA GLY A 209 -12.14 -21.57 -9.27
C GLY A 209 -10.94 -20.66 -9.59
N SER A 210 -11.16 -19.57 -10.34
CA SER A 210 -10.09 -18.59 -10.64
C SER A 210 -9.98 -17.54 -9.55
N THR A 211 -8.76 -17.03 -9.34
CA THR A 211 -8.45 -15.96 -8.38
C THR A 211 -7.53 -14.92 -9.01
N ILE A 212 -7.92 -13.66 -9.01
CA ILE A 212 -7.03 -12.51 -9.30
C ILE A 212 -6.31 -12.14 -8.00
N VAL A 213 -5.02 -11.84 -8.12
CA VAL A 213 -4.15 -11.45 -7.01
C VAL A 213 -3.50 -10.12 -7.33
N LEU A 214 -3.76 -9.13 -6.47
CA LEU A 214 -3.16 -7.82 -6.45
C LEU A 214 -2.28 -7.70 -5.21
N TYR A 215 -1.13 -7.07 -5.32
CA TYR A 215 -0.18 -6.94 -4.20
C TYR A 215 0.73 -5.74 -4.39
N THR A 216 1.25 -5.19 -3.30
CA THR A 216 2.27 -4.14 -3.33
C THR A 216 3.68 -4.71 -3.16
N ASP A 217 4.69 -3.89 -3.41
CA ASP A 217 6.10 -4.30 -3.42
C ASP A 217 6.59 -4.83 -2.07
N GLY A 218 5.98 -4.39 -0.94
CA GLY A 218 6.27 -4.98 0.37
C GLY A 218 6.07 -6.50 0.45
N ILE A 219 5.29 -7.10 -0.46
CA ILE A 219 5.21 -8.56 -0.63
C ILE A 219 6.43 -9.10 -1.37
N SER A 220 6.70 -8.59 -2.59
CA SER A 220 7.75 -9.11 -3.46
C SER A 220 9.16 -8.70 -3.03
N GLU A 221 9.30 -7.58 -2.34
CA GLU A 221 10.56 -7.04 -1.84
C GLU A 221 10.85 -7.39 -0.36
N ALA A 222 9.99 -8.18 0.28
CA ALA A 222 10.24 -8.67 1.63
C ALA A 222 11.63 -9.34 1.72
N MET A 223 12.47 -8.84 2.62
CA MET A 223 13.86 -9.30 2.75
C MET A 223 14.03 -10.33 3.85
N ASN A 224 14.91 -11.31 3.61
CA ASN A 224 15.37 -12.22 4.63
C ASN A 224 16.65 -11.68 5.33
N HIS A 225 17.14 -12.42 6.34
CA HIS A 225 18.35 -12.06 7.09
C HIS A 225 19.65 -12.02 6.26
N LYS A 226 19.62 -12.47 4.98
CA LYS A 226 20.73 -12.40 4.03
C LYS A 226 20.58 -11.23 3.04
N ASN A 227 19.55 -10.38 3.21
CA ASN A 227 19.16 -9.32 2.28
C ASN A 227 18.77 -9.86 0.89
N GLU A 228 18.21 -11.07 0.82
CA GLU A 228 17.63 -11.61 -0.40
C GLU A 228 16.14 -11.28 -0.40
N THR A 229 15.63 -10.74 -1.52
CA THR A 229 14.21 -10.42 -1.68
C THR A 229 13.39 -11.70 -1.90
N TYR A 230 12.12 -11.66 -1.52
CA TYR A 230 11.17 -12.75 -1.75
C TYR A 230 11.02 -13.08 -3.24
N GLY A 231 10.81 -12.07 -4.06
CA GLY A 231 10.84 -12.11 -5.52
C GLY A 231 9.56 -12.64 -6.17
N LEU A 232 9.37 -12.24 -7.44
CA LEU A 232 8.17 -12.58 -8.21
C LEU A 232 8.10 -14.08 -8.57
N THR A 233 9.23 -14.72 -8.81
CA THR A 233 9.28 -16.15 -9.14
C THR A 233 8.72 -17.01 -8.01
N ARG A 234 9.15 -16.73 -6.77
CA ARG A 234 8.64 -17.42 -5.60
C ARG A 234 7.15 -17.15 -5.35
N LEU A 235 6.72 -15.89 -5.56
CA LEU A 235 5.30 -15.57 -5.49
C LEU A 235 4.48 -16.42 -6.47
N GLN A 236 4.91 -16.52 -7.73
CA GLN A 236 4.22 -17.34 -8.74
C GLN A 236 4.21 -18.83 -8.38
N GLU A 237 5.29 -19.36 -7.85
CA GLU A 237 5.36 -20.75 -7.36
C GLU A 237 4.31 -21.00 -6.27
N VAL A 238 4.22 -20.10 -5.29
CA VAL A 238 3.24 -20.19 -4.19
C VAL A 238 1.80 -20.04 -4.69
N LEU A 239 1.57 -19.15 -5.66
CA LEU A 239 0.25 -18.97 -6.28
C LEU A 239 -0.19 -20.21 -7.07
N SER A 240 0.74 -20.99 -7.64
CA SER A 240 0.42 -22.19 -8.41
C SER A 240 -0.01 -23.40 -7.57
N GLU A 241 0.25 -23.37 -6.26
CA GLU A 241 -0.14 -24.44 -5.36
C GLU A 241 -1.68 -24.57 -5.25
N PRO A 242 -2.21 -25.79 -5.03
CA PRO A 242 -3.64 -26.01 -4.90
C PRO A 242 -4.30 -25.14 -3.82
N ALA A 243 -5.39 -24.46 -4.17
CA ALA A 243 -6.19 -23.67 -3.26
C ALA A 243 -7.66 -23.72 -3.68
N ASP A 244 -8.55 -23.73 -2.71
CA ASP A 244 -10.00 -23.85 -2.87
C ASP A 244 -10.74 -22.51 -2.77
N SER A 245 -10.05 -21.45 -2.34
CA SER A 245 -10.64 -20.12 -2.16
C SER A 245 -9.59 -19.01 -2.26
N PRO A 246 -10.00 -17.77 -2.57
CA PRO A 246 -9.12 -16.59 -2.54
C PRO A 246 -8.44 -16.42 -1.17
N ALA A 247 -9.16 -16.70 -0.10
CA ALA A 247 -8.62 -16.66 1.25
C ALA A 247 -7.53 -17.69 1.51
N ALA A 248 -7.63 -18.90 0.91
CA ALA A 248 -6.57 -19.91 0.99
C ALA A 248 -5.32 -19.47 0.22
N VAL A 249 -5.49 -18.87 -0.97
CA VAL A 249 -4.40 -18.29 -1.75
C VAL A 249 -3.69 -17.19 -0.95
N GLY A 250 -4.44 -16.18 -0.47
CA GLY A 250 -3.87 -15.05 0.24
C GLY A 250 -3.14 -15.44 1.52
N ARG A 251 -3.75 -16.29 2.37
CA ARG A 251 -3.09 -16.78 3.59
C ARG A 251 -1.81 -17.55 3.31
N ARG A 252 -1.77 -18.34 2.24
CA ARG A 252 -0.56 -19.06 1.84
C ARG A 252 0.57 -18.14 1.45
N VAL A 253 0.28 -17.12 0.63
CA VAL A 253 1.27 -16.08 0.27
C VAL A 253 1.83 -15.43 1.53
N LEU A 254 0.97 -14.97 2.46
CA LEU A 254 1.41 -14.32 3.69
C LEU A 254 2.28 -15.23 4.56
N VAL A 255 1.89 -16.49 4.76
CA VAL A 255 2.66 -17.46 5.53
C VAL A 255 4.04 -17.72 4.90
N ASP A 256 4.10 -17.77 3.58
CA ASP A 256 5.37 -18.02 2.89
C ASP A 256 6.28 -16.79 2.91
N VAL A 257 5.73 -15.58 2.76
CA VAL A 257 6.46 -14.32 2.93
C VAL A 257 7.00 -14.19 4.36
N GLU A 258 6.18 -14.46 5.37
CA GLU A 258 6.64 -14.44 6.78
C GLU A 258 7.75 -15.45 7.06
N ARG A 259 7.64 -16.66 6.47
CA ARG A 259 8.69 -17.68 6.56
C ARG A 259 9.99 -17.22 5.89
N HIS A 260 9.90 -16.54 4.74
CA HIS A 260 11.06 -15.98 4.05
C HIS A 260 11.71 -14.86 4.88
N ALA A 261 10.91 -13.93 5.37
CA ALA A 261 11.39 -12.81 6.16
C ALA A 261 12.00 -13.24 7.53
N ALA A 262 11.57 -14.39 8.06
CA ALA A 262 12.12 -14.99 9.29
C ALA A 262 12.25 -13.99 10.46
N GLY A 263 11.27 -13.10 10.61
CA GLY A 263 11.23 -12.11 11.69
C GLY A 263 12.02 -10.82 11.41
N GLN A 264 12.52 -10.61 10.21
CA GLN A 264 13.08 -9.31 9.82
C GLN A 264 12.03 -8.20 9.87
N VAL A 265 12.47 -7.00 10.23
CA VAL A 265 11.62 -5.81 10.21
C VAL A 265 11.25 -5.48 8.76
N ARG A 266 9.97 -5.24 8.53
CA ARG A 266 9.46 -4.88 7.21
C ARG A 266 10.02 -3.52 6.77
N SER A 267 10.44 -3.46 5.52
CA SER A 267 10.98 -2.25 4.90
C SER A 267 9.91 -1.41 4.21
N ASP A 268 8.79 -2.02 3.81
CA ASP A 268 7.67 -1.37 3.15
C ASP A 268 6.31 -1.92 3.57
N ASP A 269 5.25 -1.16 3.26
CA ASP A 269 3.87 -1.53 3.52
C ASP A 269 3.53 -2.80 2.73
N MET A 270 2.76 -3.69 3.34
CA MET A 270 2.31 -4.92 2.71
C MET A 270 0.81 -4.86 2.48
N CYS A 271 0.40 -4.84 1.23
CA CYS A 271 -0.98 -5.00 0.84
C CYS A 271 -1.17 -6.18 -0.11
N LEU A 272 -2.17 -7.00 0.14
CA LEU A 272 -2.53 -8.15 -0.67
C LEU A 272 -4.04 -8.22 -0.79
N VAL A 273 -4.55 -8.26 -2.01
CA VAL A 273 -5.98 -8.45 -2.29
C VAL A 273 -6.15 -9.63 -3.25
N CYS A 274 -6.91 -10.63 -2.82
CA CYS A 274 -7.27 -11.77 -3.63
C CYS A 274 -8.78 -11.76 -3.90
N VAL A 275 -9.17 -11.78 -5.17
CA VAL A 275 -10.57 -11.82 -5.58
C VAL A 275 -10.79 -13.04 -6.44
N GLY A 276 -11.75 -13.90 -6.09
CA GLY A 276 -11.96 -15.14 -6.81
C GLY A 276 -13.43 -15.48 -6.99
N ARG A 277 -13.68 -16.32 -7.98
CA ARG A 277 -14.94 -17.04 -8.10
C ARG A 277 -14.81 -18.39 -7.41
N PRO A 278 -15.67 -18.73 -6.44
CA PRO A 278 -15.62 -20.03 -5.81
C PRO A 278 -15.77 -21.13 -6.85
N ALA A 279 -15.11 -22.27 -6.64
CA ALA A 279 -15.34 -23.46 -7.46
C ALA A 279 -16.80 -23.85 -7.35
N SER A 280 -17.43 -24.21 -8.48
CA SER A 280 -18.80 -24.74 -8.46
C SER A 280 -18.82 -26.02 -7.61
N THR A 281 -19.62 -26.01 -6.56
CA THR A 281 -19.90 -27.19 -5.72
C THR A 281 -20.66 -28.25 -6.50
#